data_382c408b5d346bf92694e87e951a8ecd
#
_entry.id   382c408b5d346bf92694e87e951a8ecd
#
_cell.length_a   1.000
_cell.length_b   1.000
_cell.length_c   1.000
_cell.angle_alpha   90.00
_cell.angle_beta   90.00
_cell.angle_gamma   90.00
#
_symmetry.space_group_name_H-M   'P 1'
#
loop_
_entity.id
_entity.type
_entity.pdbx_description
1 polymer ?
#
loop_
_entity_poly.entity_id
_entity_poly.type
_entity_poly.pdbx_seq_one_letter_code
_entity_poly.pdbx_strand_id
1 'polypeptide(L)'
;MLPHYAPFKVAEQFRVLEAIAPGRIDLGLGRAPGSDGRTALALNPNSREDSEQFPGNVRDLMAWVSNEKLLEGHPFRHLVAQPESKTHPEIWMLGTSNYGAQLAAYLGIPYCFAHFITDGQGMKNAIDLYKSEFRPSKNFNKPIVNVCLWALTAKTEEEAKYLFASRAAWKIGRNYGHLGPITDPDNALNIINENNWNEQYDFMFKNSIVGETSNTKEKISNLVKTNNVDEIAILTWCHDEKARTRSYELFADQFKLKAKKSLQKTC
;
A
#
# COMPACT_ATOMS: atom_id res chain seq x y z
N MET A 1 -1.61 2.68 9.76
CA MET A 1 -1.63 1.51 10.67
C MET A 1 -2.65 1.78 11.77
N LEU A 2 -3.84 1.16 11.65
CA LEU A 2 -4.96 1.47 12.57
C LEU A 2 -4.64 1.29 14.07
N PRO A 3 -3.84 0.29 14.49
CA PRO A 3 -3.51 0.13 15.92
C PRO A 3 -2.76 1.30 16.57
N HIS A 4 -2.31 2.29 15.79
CA HIS A 4 -1.70 3.50 16.36
C HIS A 4 -2.71 4.62 16.63
N TYR A 5 -3.98 4.46 16.26
CA TYR A 5 -4.98 5.52 16.29
C TYR A 5 -6.32 5.03 16.83
N ALA A 6 -7.04 5.91 17.53
CA ALA A 6 -8.44 5.66 17.86
C ALA A 6 -9.29 5.61 16.58
N PRO A 7 -10.05 4.51 16.33
CA PRO A 7 -10.84 4.35 15.10
C PRO A 7 -11.82 5.51 14.83
N PHE A 8 -12.44 6.06 15.87
CA PHE A 8 -13.35 7.20 15.74
C PHE A 8 -12.64 8.45 15.21
N LYS A 9 -11.42 8.74 15.71
CA LYS A 9 -10.62 9.87 15.21
C LYS A 9 -10.23 9.70 13.74
N VAL A 10 -9.87 8.47 13.34
CA VAL A 10 -9.59 8.17 11.92
C VAL A 10 -10.85 8.37 11.08
N ALA A 11 -12.01 7.93 11.56
CA ALA A 11 -13.29 8.14 10.88
C ALA A 11 -13.54 9.62 10.61
N GLU A 12 -13.42 10.49 11.61
CA GLU A 12 -13.63 11.93 11.44
C GLU A 12 -12.65 12.55 10.45
N GLN A 13 -11.35 12.20 10.52
CA GLN A 13 -10.35 12.70 9.59
C GLN A 13 -10.67 12.34 8.14
N PHE A 14 -11.06 11.08 7.88
CA PHE A 14 -11.40 10.64 6.54
C PHE A 14 -12.74 11.17 6.05
N ARG A 15 -13.70 11.42 6.94
CA ARG A 15 -14.96 12.12 6.58
C ARG A 15 -14.69 13.57 6.18
N VAL A 16 -13.78 14.26 6.85
CA VAL A 16 -13.34 15.61 6.43
C VAL A 16 -12.71 15.56 5.03
N LEU A 17 -11.82 14.61 4.77
CA LEU A 17 -11.21 14.44 3.44
C LEU A 17 -12.27 14.15 2.37
N GLU A 18 -13.23 13.29 2.67
CA GLU A 18 -14.33 12.94 1.78
C GLU A 18 -15.25 14.14 1.50
N ALA A 19 -15.51 14.99 2.50
CA ALA A 19 -16.28 16.21 2.32
C ALA A 19 -15.57 17.24 1.41
N ILE A 20 -14.22 17.28 1.47
CA ILE A 20 -13.40 18.13 0.59
C ILE A 20 -13.33 17.56 -0.83
N ALA A 21 -13.22 16.24 -0.97
CA ALA A 21 -13.03 15.57 -2.25
C ALA A 21 -13.96 14.34 -2.42
N PRO A 22 -15.29 14.57 -2.56
CA PRO A 22 -16.28 13.50 -2.58
C PRO A 22 -16.03 12.43 -3.64
N GLY A 23 -16.09 11.15 -3.26
CA GLY A 23 -15.89 10.00 -4.14
C GLY A 23 -14.45 9.85 -4.67
N ARG A 24 -13.47 10.47 -4.00
CA ARG A 24 -12.05 10.44 -4.43
C ARG A 24 -11.12 9.94 -3.34
N ILE A 25 -11.65 9.54 -2.20
CA ILE A 25 -10.84 9.16 -1.04
C ILE A 25 -10.92 7.66 -0.81
N ASP A 26 -9.76 7.04 -0.75
CA ASP A 26 -9.58 5.65 -0.33
C ASP A 26 -8.92 5.61 1.05
N LEU A 27 -9.42 4.75 1.93
CA LEU A 27 -8.91 4.53 3.28
C LEU A 27 -8.25 3.15 3.37
N GLY A 28 -6.92 3.12 3.27
CA GLY A 28 -6.15 1.89 3.43
C GLY A 28 -5.84 1.57 4.89
N LEU A 29 -6.18 0.36 5.33
CA LEU A 29 -5.99 -0.11 6.69
C LEU A 29 -4.99 -1.25 6.78
N GLY A 30 -4.09 -1.22 7.77
CA GLY A 30 -3.16 -2.29 8.08
C GLY A 30 -3.04 -2.53 9.58
N ARG A 31 -2.80 -3.80 9.96
CA ARG A 31 -2.65 -4.22 11.36
C ARG A 31 -1.22 -4.07 11.87
N ALA A 32 -0.24 -4.41 11.05
CA ALA A 32 1.16 -4.40 11.47
C ALA A 32 1.62 -2.99 11.85
N PRO A 33 2.52 -2.82 12.82
CA PRO A 33 2.95 -1.49 13.28
C PRO A 33 3.67 -0.67 12.20
N GLY A 34 4.23 -1.30 11.16
CA GLY A 34 4.98 -0.60 10.10
C GLY A 34 6.35 -0.07 10.56
N SER A 35 6.70 -0.29 11.82
CA SER A 35 7.92 0.14 12.48
C SER A 35 8.39 -0.90 13.50
N ASP A 36 9.44 -0.60 14.26
CA ASP A 36 9.87 -1.42 15.40
C ASP A 36 8.92 -1.26 16.61
N GLY A 37 9.03 -2.19 17.56
CA GLY A 37 8.15 -2.24 18.73
C GLY A 37 8.26 -1.03 19.66
N ARG A 38 9.42 -0.36 19.75
CA ARG A 38 9.59 0.85 20.58
C ARG A 38 8.85 2.03 19.96
N THR A 39 8.98 2.20 18.66
CA THR A 39 8.25 3.22 17.91
C THR A 39 6.74 2.99 18.00
N ALA A 40 6.28 1.73 17.89
CA ALA A 40 4.87 1.39 18.04
C ALA A 40 4.32 1.81 19.41
N LEU A 41 5.06 1.49 20.50
CA LEU A 41 4.69 1.87 21.88
C LEU A 41 4.74 3.39 22.10
N ALA A 42 5.67 4.10 21.48
CA ALA A 42 5.74 5.56 21.57
C ALA A 42 4.55 6.23 20.86
N LEU A 43 4.07 5.66 19.76
CA LEU A 43 2.89 6.16 19.04
C LEU A 43 1.58 5.85 19.77
N ASN A 44 1.46 4.64 20.32
CA ASN A 44 0.32 4.21 21.10
C ASN A 44 0.75 3.16 22.13
N PRO A 45 0.74 3.49 23.45
CA PRO A 45 1.07 2.54 24.51
C PRO A 45 0.23 1.27 24.49
N ASN A 46 -1.01 1.33 23.98
CA ASN A 46 -1.95 0.22 23.87
C ASN A 46 -1.89 -0.48 22.50
N SER A 47 -0.88 -0.19 21.66
CA SER A 47 -0.79 -0.68 20.28
C SER A 47 -0.88 -2.20 20.15
N ARG A 48 -0.47 -2.97 21.15
CA ARG A 48 -0.59 -4.43 21.20
C ARG A 48 -2.05 -4.86 21.33
N GLU A 49 -2.78 -4.33 22.30
CA GLU A 49 -4.21 -4.62 22.53
C GLU A 49 -5.03 -4.20 21.32
N ASP A 50 -4.77 -3.01 20.78
CA ASP A 50 -5.43 -2.52 19.57
C ASP A 50 -5.14 -3.39 18.33
N SER A 51 -3.96 -4.03 18.28
CA SER A 51 -3.64 -5.02 17.24
C SER A 51 -4.42 -6.33 17.41
N GLU A 52 -4.70 -6.74 18.63
CA GLU A 52 -5.53 -7.92 18.93
C GLU A 52 -7.01 -7.64 18.63
N GLN A 53 -7.48 -6.43 18.93
CA GLN A 53 -8.84 -5.96 18.64
C GLN A 53 -9.04 -5.43 17.21
N PHE A 54 -8.03 -5.52 16.37
CA PHE A 54 -8.05 -4.96 15.01
C PHE A 54 -9.32 -5.28 14.21
N PRO A 55 -9.88 -6.50 14.19
CA PRO A 55 -11.10 -6.78 13.44
C PRO A 55 -12.32 -5.99 13.94
N GLY A 56 -12.45 -5.82 15.25
CA GLY A 56 -13.48 -4.99 15.88
C GLY A 56 -13.32 -3.53 15.50
N ASN A 57 -12.09 -3.00 15.68
CA ASN A 57 -11.72 -1.62 15.33
C ASN A 57 -11.97 -1.28 13.86
N VAL A 58 -11.70 -2.22 12.95
CA VAL A 58 -12.00 -2.06 11.52
C VAL A 58 -13.50 -1.97 11.28
N ARG A 59 -14.29 -2.86 11.88
CA ARG A 59 -15.74 -2.87 11.73
C ARG A 59 -16.37 -1.58 12.25
N ASP A 60 -15.92 -1.09 13.40
CA ASP A 60 -16.41 0.16 13.98
C ASP A 60 -16.04 1.36 13.11
N LEU A 61 -14.82 1.40 12.59
CA LEU A 61 -14.38 2.42 11.65
C LEU A 61 -15.23 2.39 10.37
N MET A 62 -15.50 1.21 9.80
CA MET A 62 -16.38 1.05 8.63
C MET A 62 -17.75 1.64 8.89
N ALA A 63 -18.36 1.34 10.04
CA ALA A 63 -19.67 1.86 10.40
C ALA A 63 -19.65 3.40 10.51
N TRP A 64 -18.68 3.98 11.21
CA TRP A 64 -18.58 5.44 11.37
C TRP A 64 -18.33 6.18 10.05
N VAL A 65 -17.44 5.68 9.17
CA VAL A 65 -17.20 6.38 7.89
C VAL A 65 -18.38 6.26 6.92
N SER A 66 -19.18 5.17 7.02
CA SER A 66 -20.37 4.95 6.18
C SER A 66 -21.67 5.50 6.78
N ASN A 67 -21.58 6.19 7.92
CA ASN A 67 -22.74 6.70 8.66
C ASN A 67 -23.74 5.60 9.07
N GLU A 68 -23.20 4.41 9.39
CA GLU A 68 -23.98 3.28 9.89
C GLU A 68 -23.88 3.19 11.42
N LYS A 69 -24.86 2.58 12.03
CA LYS A 69 -24.86 2.35 13.49
C LYS A 69 -23.89 1.22 13.84
N LEU A 70 -23.15 1.40 14.92
CA LEU A 70 -22.38 0.31 15.52
C LEU A 70 -23.31 -0.82 16.00
N LEU A 71 -22.72 -1.97 16.29
CA LEU A 71 -23.47 -3.14 16.77
C LEU A 71 -24.37 -2.79 17.97
N GLU A 72 -25.43 -3.56 18.12
CA GLU A 72 -26.30 -3.43 19.27
C GLU A 72 -25.54 -3.72 20.57
N GLY A 73 -25.79 -2.90 21.61
CA GLY A 73 -25.04 -2.97 22.88
C GLY A 73 -23.65 -2.32 22.85
N HIS A 74 -23.17 -1.82 21.71
CA HIS A 74 -21.88 -1.14 21.68
C HIS A 74 -21.92 0.17 22.50
N PRO A 75 -20.93 0.44 23.38
CA PRO A 75 -20.94 1.62 24.27
C PRO A 75 -20.98 2.96 23.50
N PHE A 76 -20.44 2.99 22.30
CA PHE A 76 -20.37 4.20 21.45
C PHE A 76 -21.41 4.22 20.33
N ARG A 77 -22.48 3.41 20.42
CA ARG A 77 -23.47 3.26 19.34
C ARG A 77 -24.15 4.58 18.92
N HIS A 78 -24.20 5.55 19.83
CA HIS A 78 -24.82 6.85 19.56
C HIS A 78 -23.85 7.91 19.01
N LEU A 79 -22.56 7.59 18.93
CA LEU A 79 -21.58 8.52 18.36
C LEU A 79 -21.68 8.52 16.83
N VAL A 80 -21.67 9.72 16.26
CA VAL A 80 -21.68 9.97 14.81
C VAL A 80 -20.43 10.73 14.45
N ALA A 81 -19.62 10.17 13.55
CA ALA A 81 -18.43 10.85 13.05
C ALA A 81 -18.83 11.98 12.10
N GLN A 82 -18.20 13.13 12.23
CA GLN A 82 -18.52 14.34 11.46
C GLN A 82 -17.36 14.71 10.50
N PRO A 83 -17.64 15.46 9.40
CA PRO A 83 -18.95 15.88 8.91
C PRO A 83 -19.70 14.72 8.22
N GLU A 84 -21.01 14.75 8.22
CA GLU A 84 -21.81 13.85 7.39
C GLU A 84 -21.70 14.25 5.91
N SER A 85 -21.58 13.26 5.04
CA SER A 85 -21.55 13.47 3.59
C SER A 85 -22.40 12.41 2.86
N LYS A 86 -22.74 12.68 1.60
CA LYS A 86 -23.50 11.73 0.75
C LYS A 86 -22.67 10.55 0.28
N THR A 87 -21.36 10.70 0.27
CA THR A 87 -20.39 9.68 -0.12
C THR A 87 -19.53 9.33 1.08
N HIS A 88 -18.80 8.24 1.01
CA HIS A 88 -17.86 7.81 2.04
C HIS A 88 -16.59 7.26 1.39
N PRO A 89 -15.44 7.31 2.10
CA PRO A 89 -14.20 6.70 1.62
C PRO A 89 -14.36 5.22 1.33
N GLU A 90 -13.77 4.74 0.24
CA GLU A 90 -13.65 3.31 -0.01
C GLU A 90 -12.59 2.72 0.92
N ILE A 91 -12.92 1.62 1.60
CA ILE A 91 -12.01 1.00 2.57
C ILE A 91 -11.28 -0.16 1.93
N TRP A 92 -9.95 -0.15 2.07
CA TRP A 92 -9.03 -1.16 1.59
C TRP A 92 -8.28 -1.83 2.73
N MET A 93 -8.24 -3.15 2.75
CA MET A 93 -7.36 -3.89 3.65
C MET A 93 -5.98 -4.06 3.03
N LEU A 94 -4.94 -3.56 3.71
CA LEU A 94 -3.55 -3.66 3.26
C LEU A 94 -2.79 -4.69 4.09
N GLY A 95 -2.00 -5.53 3.43
CA GLY A 95 -1.16 -6.49 4.14
C GLY A 95 -0.30 -7.35 3.23
N THR A 96 0.54 -8.20 3.87
CA THR A 96 1.42 -9.17 3.19
C THR A 96 1.17 -10.60 3.66
N SER A 97 0.18 -10.80 4.52
CA SER A 97 -0.09 -12.10 5.15
C SER A 97 -1.51 -12.60 4.86
N ASN A 98 -1.70 -13.90 5.04
CA ASN A 98 -3.01 -14.53 4.94
C ASN A 98 -4.05 -13.90 5.89
N TYR A 99 -3.63 -13.40 7.06
CA TYR A 99 -4.54 -12.76 8.01
C TYR A 99 -5.28 -11.56 7.41
N GLY A 100 -4.56 -10.64 6.75
CA GLY A 100 -5.19 -9.47 6.11
C GLY A 100 -6.11 -9.88 4.96
N ALA A 101 -5.71 -10.89 4.19
CA ALA A 101 -6.50 -11.48 3.11
C ALA A 101 -7.82 -12.09 3.62
N GLN A 102 -7.74 -12.89 4.67
CA GLN A 102 -8.93 -13.51 5.30
C GLN A 102 -9.88 -12.46 5.90
N LEU A 103 -9.33 -11.46 6.59
CA LEU A 103 -10.16 -10.41 7.18
C LEU A 103 -10.85 -9.58 6.09
N ALA A 104 -10.15 -9.21 5.02
CA ALA A 104 -10.75 -8.52 3.87
C ALA A 104 -11.87 -9.35 3.23
N ALA A 105 -11.63 -10.65 3.02
CA ALA A 105 -12.61 -11.59 2.48
C ALA A 105 -13.86 -11.72 3.39
N TYR A 106 -13.64 -11.85 4.68
CA TYR A 106 -14.73 -11.94 5.68
C TYR A 106 -15.58 -10.68 5.73
N LEU A 107 -14.95 -9.49 5.66
CA LEU A 107 -15.64 -8.20 5.68
C LEU A 107 -16.21 -7.80 4.32
N GLY A 108 -15.89 -8.52 3.24
CA GLY A 108 -16.33 -8.22 1.88
C GLY A 108 -15.81 -6.88 1.36
N ILE A 109 -14.56 -6.53 1.67
CA ILE A 109 -13.89 -5.30 1.23
C ILE A 109 -12.70 -5.58 0.34
N PRO A 110 -12.25 -4.62 -0.50
CA PRO A 110 -11.08 -4.73 -1.34
C PRO A 110 -9.80 -5.05 -0.56
N TYR A 111 -8.91 -5.84 -1.18
CA TYR A 111 -7.63 -6.24 -0.62
C TYR A 111 -6.46 -5.73 -1.45
N CYS A 112 -5.49 -5.08 -0.78
CA CYS A 112 -4.25 -4.64 -1.38
C CYS A 112 -3.06 -5.41 -0.80
N PHE A 113 -2.36 -6.18 -1.66
CA PHE A 113 -1.12 -6.84 -1.25
C PHE A 113 0.06 -5.88 -1.36
N ALA A 114 0.78 -5.68 -0.26
CA ALA A 114 1.95 -4.81 -0.20
C ALA A 114 3.22 -5.53 -0.70
N HIS A 115 3.27 -5.77 -2.01
CA HIS A 115 4.38 -6.44 -2.69
C HIS A 115 5.74 -5.79 -2.40
N PHE A 116 5.79 -4.47 -2.27
CA PHE A 116 7.01 -3.70 -2.02
C PHE A 116 7.74 -4.07 -0.70
N ILE A 117 7.04 -4.70 0.25
CA ILE A 117 7.62 -5.14 1.52
C ILE A 117 8.37 -6.47 1.34
N THR A 118 7.72 -7.45 0.71
CA THR A 118 8.19 -8.85 0.63
C THR A 118 8.75 -9.25 -0.73
N ASP A 119 8.80 -8.30 -1.70
CA ASP A 119 9.12 -8.57 -3.11
C ASP A 119 8.24 -9.68 -3.71
N GLY A 120 6.97 -9.72 -3.28
CA GLY A 120 5.96 -10.65 -3.77
C GLY A 120 5.94 -12.01 -3.07
N GLN A 121 6.81 -12.25 -2.10
CA GLN A 121 6.74 -13.50 -1.33
C GLN A 121 5.38 -13.65 -0.64
N GLY A 122 4.71 -14.78 -0.86
CA GLY A 122 3.39 -15.07 -0.31
C GLY A 122 2.21 -14.43 -1.04
N MET A 123 2.44 -13.59 -2.07
CA MET A 123 1.40 -12.84 -2.77
C MET A 123 0.32 -13.75 -3.37
N LYS A 124 0.74 -14.78 -4.14
CA LYS A 124 -0.21 -15.67 -4.78
C LYS A 124 -1.13 -16.36 -3.78
N ASN A 125 -0.56 -16.90 -2.70
CA ASN A 125 -1.33 -17.58 -1.67
C ASN A 125 -2.33 -16.64 -0.98
N ALA A 126 -1.92 -15.40 -0.66
CA ALA A 126 -2.80 -14.42 -0.03
C ALA A 126 -3.95 -13.98 -0.97
N ILE A 127 -3.66 -13.78 -2.26
CA ILE A 127 -4.68 -13.41 -3.26
C ILE A 127 -5.65 -14.57 -3.49
N ASP A 128 -5.16 -15.79 -3.65
CA ASP A 128 -6.00 -16.97 -3.85
C ASP A 128 -6.93 -17.19 -2.64
N LEU A 129 -6.38 -17.07 -1.43
CA LEU A 129 -7.14 -17.17 -0.18
C LEU A 129 -8.22 -16.08 -0.09
N TYR A 130 -7.88 -14.82 -0.36
CA TYR A 130 -8.83 -13.72 -0.37
C TYR A 130 -9.99 -13.99 -1.34
N LYS A 131 -9.68 -14.42 -2.57
CA LYS A 131 -10.70 -14.69 -3.60
C LYS A 131 -11.59 -15.89 -3.25
N SER A 132 -11.00 -16.96 -2.71
CA SER A 132 -11.76 -18.18 -2.39
C SER A 132 -12.68 -18.01 -1.19
N GLU A 133 -12.32 -17.16 -0.23
CA GLU A 133 -13.10 -16.94 1.00
C GLU A 133 -13.96 -15.66 0.96
N PHE A 134 -13.92 -14.89 -0.15
CA PHE A 134 -14.63 -13.62 -0.26
C PHE A 134 -16.14 -13.77 -0.04
N ARG A 135 -16.66 -12.95 0.87
CA ARG A 135 -18.08 -12.82 1.19
C ARG A 135 -18.62 -11.53 0.59
N PRO A 136 -19.61 -11.59 -0.31
CA PRO A 136 -20.22 -10.37 -0.83
C PRO A 136 -20.73 -9.46 0.29
N SER A 137 -20.53 -8.17 0.13
CA SER A 137 -21.00 -7.12 1.04
C SER A 137 -22.01 -6.21 0.35
N LYS A 138 -22.52 -5.22 1.08
CA LYS A 138 -23.41 -4.18 0.52
C LYS A 138 -22.76 -3.43 -0.65
N ASN A 139 -21.43 -3.22 -0.59
CA ASN A 139 -20.70 -2.40 -1.54
C ASN A 139 -20.00 -3.21 -2.64
N PHE A 140 -19.69 -4.49 -2.37
CA PHE A 140 -18.90 -5.32 -3.29
C PHE A 140 -19.51 -6.71 -3.45
N ASN A 141 -19.92 -7.04 -4.70
CA ASN A 141 -20.46 -8.35 -5.04
C ASN A 141 -19.39 -9.38 -5.41
N LYS A 142 -18.16 -8.93 -5.68
CA LYS A 142 -17.01 -9.74 -6.07
C LYS A 142 -15.72 -9.22 -5.44
N PRO A 143 -14.69 -10.08 -5.28
CA PRO A 143 -13.40 -9.64 -4.77
C PRO A 143 -12.73 -8.64 -5.72
N ILE A 144 -12.06 -7.65 -5.16
CA ILE A 144 -11.23 -6.68 -5.87
C ILE A 144 -9.82 -6.73 -5.26
N VAL A 145 -8.83 -6.98 -6.11
CA VAL A 145 -7.42 -7.12 -5.73
C VAL A 145 -6.59 -5.98 -6.30
N ASN A 146 -5.92 -5.27 -5.41
CA ASN A 146 -4.84 -4.36 -5.77
C ASN A 146 -3.50 -4.97 -5.34
N VAL A 147 -2.43 -4.68 -6.08
CA VAL A 147 -1.06 -4.98 -5.67
C VAL A 147 -0.24 -3.71 -5.68
N CYS A 148 0.28 -3.33 -4.52
CA CYS A 148 1.18 -2.19 -4.40
C CYS A 148 2.62 -2.65 -4.65
N LEU A 149 3.14 -2.28 -5.82
CA LEU A 149 4.50 -2.61 -6.28
C LEU A 149 5.48 -1.50 -5.91
N TRP A 150 6.70 -1.87 -5.56
CA TRP A 150 7.81 -0.98 -5.79
C TRP A 150 8.31 -1.20 -7.22
N ALA A 151 8.35 -0.15 -8.01
CA ALA A 151 8.84 -0.20 -9.38
C ALA A 151 9.60 1.08 -9.73
N LEU A 152 10.57 0.97 -10.63
CA LEU A 152 11.34 2.09 -11.16
C LEU A 152 11.58 1.85 -12.65
N THR A 153 11.23 2.84 -13.49
CA THR A 153 11.55 2.79 -14.91
C THR A 153 12.35 4.03 -15.32
N ALA A 154 13.25 3.85 -16.28
CA ALA A 154 14.05 4.89 -16.88
C ALA A 154 14.08 4.73 -18.40
N LYS A 155 14.80 5.61 -19.11
CA LYS A 155 14.91 5.54 -20.57
C LYS A 155 15.78 4.38 -21.03
N THR A 156 16.78 4.00 -20.23
CA THR A 156 17.67 2.86 -20.51
C THR A 156 17.76 1.95 -19.30
N GLU A 157 18.17 0.71 -19.55
CA GLU A 157 18.39 -0.30 -18.51
C GLU A 157 19.51 0.12 -17.55
N GLU A 158 20.58 0.73 -18.09
CA GLU A 158 21.74 1.21 -17.32
C GLU A 158 21.33 2.34 -16.36
N GLU A 159 20.55 3.30 -16.84
CA GLU A 159 20.02 4.40 -16.01
C GLU A 159 19.14 3.83 -14.90
N ALA A 160 18.25 2.90 -15.22
CA ALA A 160 17.37 2.26 -14.24
C ALA A 160 18.17 1.50 -13.19
N LYS A 161 19.19 0.73 -13.60
CA LYS A 161 20.07 0.00 -12.70
C LYS A 161 20.86 0.94 -11.79
N TYR A 162 21.41 2.03 -12.32
CA TYR A 162 22.11 3.05 -11.55
C TYR A 162 21.19 3.66 -10.46
N LEU A 163 20.01 4.13 -10.85
CA LEU A 163 19.05 4.72 -9.91
C LEU A 163 18.55 3.70 -8.84
N PHE A 164 18.47 2.44 -9.20
CA PHE A 164 18.07 1.36 -8.30
C PHE A 164 19.08 1.12 -7.17
N ALA A 165 20.35 1.46 -7.34
CA ALA A 165 21.40 1.24 -6.36
C ALA A 165 21.04 1.82 -4.99
N SER A 166 20.44 3.00 -4.95
CA SER A 166 19.99 3.67 -3.72
C SER A 166 19.04 2.78 -2.89
N ARG A 167 18.01 2.21 -3.53
CA ARG A 167 17.08 1.30 -2.85
C ARG A 167 17.72 -0.02 -2.49
N ALA A 168 18.55 -0.56 -3.37
CA ALA A 168 19.20 -1.85 -3.15
C ALA A 168 20.13 -1.79 -1.93
N ALA A 169 21.00 -0.79 -1.86
CA ALA A 169 21.88 -0.59 -0.71
C ALA A 169 21.09 -0.44 0.59
N TRP A 170 20.01 0.36 0.57
CA TRP A 170 19.14 0.53 1.73
C TRP A 170 18.47 -0.79 2.16
N LYS A 171 17.93 -1.56 1.20
CA LYS A 171 17.20 -2.80 1.50
C LYS A 171 18.12 -3.92 1.96
N ILE A 172 19.29 -4.07 1.36
CA ILE A 172 20.32 -5.01 1.79
C ILE A 172 20.84 -4.62 3.16
N GLY A 173 21.25 -3.35 3.34
CA GLY A 173 21.79 -2.84 4.60
C GLY A 173 20.83 -3.01 5.78
N ARG A 174 19.52 -2.85 5.56
CA ARG A 174 18.50 -3.12 6.59
C ARG A 174 18.58 -4.52 7.18
N ASN A 175 18.89 -5.53 6.37
CA ASN A 175 19.03 -6.92 6.84
C ASN A 175 20.25 -7.10 7.77
N TYR A 176 21.23 -6.20 7.68
CA TYR A 176 22.42 -6.13 8.55
C TYR A 176 22.30 -5.10 9.67
N GLY A 177 21.08 -4.54 9.89
CA GLY A 177 20.83 -3.56 10.95
C GLY A 177 21.24 -2.13 10.59
N HIS A 178 21.62 -1.85 9.35
CA HIS A 178 21.92 -0.51 8.87
C HIS A 178 20.61 0.21 8.54
N LEU A 179 20.19 1.09 9.43
CA LEU A 179 19.00 1.93 9.25
C LEU A 179 19.45 3.37 8.99
N GLY A 180 18.85 3.98 7.97
CA GLY A 180 19.16 5.36 7.62
C GLY A 180 18.33 5.83 6.42
N PRO A 181 18.50 7.08 5.99
CA PRO A 181 17.89 7.58 4.78
C PRO A 181 18.43 6.88 3.54
N ILE A 182 17.67 6.91 2.46
CA ILE A 182 18.17 6.49 1.15
C ILE A 182 19.25 7.47 0.71
N THR A 183 20.42 6.95 0.32
CA THR A 183 21.52 7.75 -0.20
C THR A 183 21.46 7.86 -1.72
N ASP A 184 22.26 8.78 -2.31
CA ASP A 184 22.39 8.89 -3.76
C ASP A 184 23.02 7.63 -4.39
N PRO A 185 22.86 7.42 -5.70
CA PRO A 185 23.32 6.21 -6.35
C PRO A 185 24.83 5.98 -6.27
N ASP A 186 25.67 7.02 -6.34
CA ASP A 186 27.14 6.87 -6.30
C ASP A 186 27.59 6.37 -4.93
N ASN A 187 27.11 6.98 -3.86
CA ASN A 187 27.37 6.50 -2.50
C ASN A 187 26.76 5.11 -2.26
N ALA A 188 25.60 4.82 -2.82
CA ALA A 188 24.98 3.50 -2.73
C ALA A 188 25.83 2.41 -3.37
N LEU A 189 26.39 2.67 -4.54
CA LEU A 189 27.30 1.76 -5.24
C LEU A 189 28.60 1.55 -4.46
N ASN A 190 29.15 2.62 -3.84
CA ASN A 190 30.30 2.50 -2.96
C ASN A 190 30.00 1.58 -1.76
N ILE A 191 28.87 1.78 -1.08
CA ILE A 191 28.43 0.93 0.04
C ILE A 191 28.27 -0.54 -0.42
N ILE A 192 27.68 -0.78 -1.58
CA ILE A 192 27.51 -2.12 -2.15
C ILE A 192 28.87 -2.78 -2.38
N ASN A 193 29.84 -2.06 -2.97
CA ASN A 193 31.19 -2.56 -3.25
C ASN A 193 31.99 -2.83 -1.98
N GLU A 194 32.01 -1.89 -1.04
CA GLU A 194 32.75 -2.00 0.22
C GLU A 194 32.29 -3.18 1.09
N ASN A 195 30.98 -3.50 1.03
CA ASN A 195 30.41 -4.60 1.79
C ASN A 195 30.32 -5.92 0.99
N ASN A 196 30.83 -5.97 -0.23
CA ASN A 196 30.75 -7.14 -1.13
C ASN A 196 29.30 -7.59 -1.43
N TRP A 197 28.36 -6.65 -1.59
CA TRP A 197 26.94 -6.94 -1.88
C TRP A 197 26.59 -6.95 -3.38
N ASN A 198 27.58 -7.02 -4.25
CA ASN A 198 27.38 -6.94 -5.71
C ASN A 198 26.47 -8.06 -6.23
N GLU A 199 26.67 -9.30 -5.80
CA GLU A 199 25.84 -10.43 -6.22
C GLU A 199 24.38 -10.25 -5.75
N GLN A 200 24.18 -9.75 -4.53
CA GLN A 200 22.85 -9.46 -3.99
C GLN A 200 22.17 -8.32 -4.76
N TYR A 201 22.93 -7.28 -5.10
CA TYR A 201 22.45 -6.16 -5.92
C TYR A 201 21.98 -6.61 -7.30
N ASP A 202 22.81 -7.40 -8.00
CA ASP A 202 22.47 -7.92 -9.33
C ASP A 202 21.27 -8.88 -9.27
N PHE A 203 21.21 -9.74 -8.27
CA PHE A 203 20.06 -10.60 -8.03
C PHE A 203 18.78 -9.80 -7.78
N MET A 204 18.85 -8.77 -6.93
CA MET A 204 17.69 -7.90 -6.65
C MET A 204 17.26 -7.12 -7.89
N PHE A 205 18.20 -6.58 -8.68
CA PHE A 205 17.88 -5.89 -9.92
C PHE A 205 17.12 -6.79 -10.88
N LYS A 206 17.63 -7.99 -11.13
CA LYS A 206 17.01 -8.97 -12.03
C LYS A 206 15.58 -9.32 -11.62
N ASN A 207 15.34 -9.46 -10.32
CA ASN A 207 14.05 -9.92 -9.78
C ASN A 207 13.09 -8.79 -9.39
N SER A 208 13.52 -7.53 -9.47
CA SER A 208 12.66 -6.37 -9.22
C SER A 208 11.99 -5.87 -10.50
N ILE A 209 10.93 -5.07 -10.33
CA ILE A 209 10.28 -4.36 -11.44
C ILE A 209 11.06 -3.07 -11.70
N VAL A 210 12.25 -3.25 -12.25
CA VAL A 210 13.19 -2.18 -12.61
C VAL A 210 13.70 -2.43 -14.01
N GLY A 211 13.96 -1.36 -14.75
CA GLY A 211 14.53 -1.41 -16.08
C GLY A 211 13.99 -0.33 -17.02
N GLU A 212 14.28 -0.50 -18.28
CA GLU A 212 13.67 0.35 -19.31
C GLU A 212 12.14 0.15 -19.36
N THR A 213 11.47 1.11 -20.00
CA THR A 213 10.00 1.19 -19.95
C THR A 213 9.30 -0.05 -20.51
N SER A 214 9.81 -0.62 -21.61
CA SER A 214 9.26 -1.84 -22.24
C SER A 214 9.32 -3.05 -21.29
N ASN A 215 10.49 -3.27 -20.68
CA ASN A 215 10.76 -4.37 -19.75
C ASN A 215 9.88 -4.28 -18.49
N THR A 216 9.80 -3.09 -17.89
CA THR A 216 8.96 -2.90 -16.68
C THR A 216 7.48 -3.10 -16.96
N LYS A 217 6.98 -2.66 -18.14
CA LYS A 217 5.60 -2.93 -18.56
C LYS A 217 5.32 -4.41 -18.70
N GLU A 218 6.22 -5.15 -19.33
CA GLU A 218 6.07 -6.59 -19.52
C GLU A 218 6.02 -7.30 -18.15
N LYS A 219 6.96 -7.00 -17.25
CA LYS A 219 6.98 -7.55 -15.89
C LYS A 219 5.65 -7.29 -15.14
N ILE A 220 5.14 -6.05 -15.17
CA ILE A 220 3.86 -5.70 -14.54
C ILE A 220 2.70 -6.45 -15.20
N SER A 221 2.64 -6.48 -16.53
CA SER A 221 1.56 -7.14 -17.26
C SER A 221 1.51 -8.65 -16.98
N ASN A 222 2.68 -9.30 -16.91
CA ASN A 222 2.80 -10.70 -16.55
C ASN A 222 2.34 -10.97 -15.11
N LEU A 223 2.74 -10.10 -14.16
CA LEU A 223 2.30 -10.20 -12.76
C LEU A 223 0.77 -10.09 -12.66
N VAL A 224 0.17 -9.10 -13.32
CA VAL A 224 -1.29 -8.88 -13.34
C VAL A 224 -2.00 -10.09 -13.91
N LYS A 225 -1.57 -10.59 -15.07
CA LYS A 225 -2.18 -11.73 -15.75
C LYS A 225 -2.07 -13.03 -14.92
N THR A 226 -0.88 -13.30 -14.38
CA THR A 226 -0.62 -14.55 -13.63
C THR A 226 -1.42 -14.63 -12.33
N ASN A 227 -1.64 -13.48 -11.66
CA ASN A 227 -2.32 -13.43 -10.37
C ASN A 227 -3.76 -12.91 -10.48
N ASN A 228 -4.21 -12.58 -11.70
CA ASN A 228 -5.55 -12.03 -11.94
C ASN A 228 -5.83 -10.83 -11.02
N VAL A 229 -4.98 -9.80 -11.11
CA VAL A 229 -5.02 -8.57 -10.30
C VAL A 229 -5.89 -7.53 -11.02
N ASP A 230 -6.74 -6.82 -10.28
CA ASP A 230 -7.64 -5.81 -10.86
C ASP A 230 -6.97 -4.45 -10.98
N GLU A 231 -6.12 -4.09 -10.00
CA GLU A 231 -5.46 -2.79 -9.92
C GLU A 231 -3.98 -2.90 -9.51
N ILE A 232 -3.18 -1.95 -9.98
CA ILE A 232 -1.78 -1.81 -9.56
C ILE A 232 -1.57 -0.40 -8.99
N ALA A 233 -1.01 -0.34 -7.79
CA ALA A 233 -0.43 0.88 -7.24
C ALA A 233 1.10 0.82 -7.38
N ILE A 234 1.71 1.87 -7.90
CA ILE A 234 3.18 1.96 -8.05
C ILE A 234 3.73 2.92 -7.00
N LEU A 235 4.69 2.42 -6.24
CA LEU A 235 5.49 3.17 -5.28
C LEU A 235 6.93 3.19 -5.75
N THR A 236 7.54 4.36 -5.90
CA THR A 236 8.93 4.50 -6.32
C THR A 236 9.74 5.21 -5.24
N TRP A 237 10.71 4.49 -4.67
CA TRP A 237 11.74 5.08 -3.80
C TRP A 237 12.97 5.34 -4.66
N CYS A 238 13.26 6.58 -4.91
CA CYS A 238 14.40 7.06 -5.66
C CYS A 238 14.98 8.27 -4.93
N HIS A 239 16.29 8.36 -4.79
CA HIS A 239 16.94 9.48 -4.13
C HIS A 239 16.69 10.78 -4.87
N ASP A 240 16.86 10.78 -6.20
CA ASP A 240 16.60 11.94 -7.03
C ASP A 240 15.10 12.14 -7.31
N GLU A 241 14.55 13.30 -6.94
CA GLU A 241 13.12 13.60 -7.13
C GLU A 241 12.71 13.74 -8.61
N LYS A 242 13.62 14.24 -9.46
CA LYS A 242 13.33 14.40 -10.88
C LYS A 242 13.28 13.03 -11.55
N ALA A 243 14.22 12.13 -11.22
CA ALA A 243 14.20 10.76 -11.70
C ALA A 243 12.96 10.01 -11.23
N ARG A 244 12.53 10.21 -9.96
CA ARG A 244 11.29 9.65 -9.42
C ARG A 244 10.06 10.14 -10.20
N THR A 245 9.94 11.44 -10.40
CA THR A 245 8.85 12.05 -11.18
C THR A 245 8.87 11.52 -12.61
N ARG A 246 10.05 11.47 -13.23
CA ARG A 246 10.20 10.95 -14.60
C ARG A 246 9.80 9.48 -14.72
N SER A 247 10.11 8.66 -13.73
CA SER A 247 9.66 7.27 -13.69
C SER A 247 8.13 7.15 -13.69
N TYR A 248 7.43 7.96 -12.92
CA TYR A 248 5.96 7.99 -12.93
C TYR A 248 5.38 8.46 -14.26
N GLU A 249 5.99 9.48 -14.89
CA GLU A 249 5.57 9.95 -16.23
C GLU A 249 5.72 8.83 -17.26
N LEU A 250 6.87 8.14 -17.28
CA LEU A 250 7.12 7.03 -18.19
C LEU A 250 6.11 5.89 -18.00
N PHE A 251 5.77 5.54 -16.74
CA PHE A 251 4.71 4.57 -16.48
C PHE A 251 3.35 5.07 -16.98
N ALA A 252 3.00 6.32 -16.71
CA ALA A 252 1.73 6.89 -17.17
C ALA A 252 1.59 6.86 -18.70
N ASP A 253 2.64 7.25 -19.42
CA ASP A 253 2.68 7.21 -20.87
C ASP A 253 2.57 5.76 -21.40
N GLN A 254 3.33 4.84 -20.79
CA GLN A 254 3.39 3.44 -21.20
C GLN A 254 2.05 2.72 -21.02
N PHE A 255 1.35 3.02 -19.94
CA PHE A 255 0.01 2.47 -19.69
C PHE A 255 -1.11 3.35 -20.25
N LYS A 256 -0.78 4.43 -20.97
CA LYS A 256 -1.73 5.36 -21.58
C LYS A 256 -2.74 5.92 -20.58
N LEU A 257 -2.27 6.22 -19.38
CA LEU A 257 -3.11 6.76 -18.34
C LEU A 257 -3.59 8.16 -18.75
N LYS A 258 -4.87 8.42 -18.54
CA LYS A 258 -5.47 9.73 -18.76
C LYS A 258 -5.80 10.35 -17.41
N ALA A 259 -5.50 11.64 -17.24
CA ALA A 259 -6.00 12.38 -16.09
C ALA A 259 -7.54 12.26 -16.06
N LYS A 260 -8.09 11.82 -14.92
CA LYS A 260 -9.54 11.92 -14.72
C LYS A 260 -9.89 13.42 -14.84
N LYS A 261 -10.80 13.76 -15.75
CA LYS A 261 -11.32 15.14 -15.83
C LYS A 261 -11.78 15.52 -14.43
N SER A 262 -11.22 16.60 -13.87
CA SER A 262 -11.74 17.16 -12.63
C SER A 262 -13.24 17.32 -12.82
N LEU A 263 -14.04 16.74 -11.94
CA LEU A 263 -15.45 17.12 -11.85
C LEU A 263 -15.45 18.64 -11.64
N GLN A 264 -15.84 19.38 -12.68
CA GLN A 264 -15.98 20.81 -12.57
C GLN A 264 -16.91 21.06 -11.37
N LYS A 265 -16.41 21.86 -10.44
CA LYS A 265 -17.19 22.37 -9.34
C LYS A 265 -18.44 23.03 -9.93
N THR A 266 -19.59 22.41 -9.84
CA THR A 266 -20.84 23.10 -9.80
C THR A 266 -20.93 23.68 -8.38
N CYS A 267 -20.55 24.95 -8.27
CA CYS A 267 -20.87 25.77 -7.09
C CYS A 267 -22.37 25.89 -6.92
#